data_70cb28010c22e3b94acd2c5279a6f789
#
_entry.id   70cb28010c22e3b94acd2c5279a6f789
#
_cell.length_a   1.000
_cell.length_b   1.000
_cell.length_c   1.000
_cell.angle_alpha   90.00
_cell.angle_beta   90.00
_cell.angle_gamma   90.00
#
_symmetry.space_group_name_H-M   'P 1'
#
loop_
_entity.id
_entity.type
_entity.pdbx_description
1 polymer ?
#
loop_
_entity_poly.entity_id
_entity_poly.type
_entity_poly.pdbx_seq_one_letter_code
_entity_poly.pdbx_strand_id
1 'polypeptide(L)'
;MAKSVFNQEKVDFTKEHMFFGADQNTQRYDVFRHPVFDKLNQTMLGYFWRPEEVSLQKDRADFQNFRPEQKHIFTSNLKYQTLLDSVQGRGPCLAFLPHVSLPELEGCIVTWDFFETIHSRSYTHIMKNVYADPAEVFDTILDDKKIIARAVSVTKNYDAFTEAADNWTHHKKGSMREVKKKLYLAMQNVNILEGLRFYVSFACTFAFGELKLMEGSAKIISLIARDESQHLALSTHVLKLWSQGKDDPEMVSIAKECEEEVYDMWRECVAEEKDWAEYLFKDGSMIGLNETLLHKYVEYIANRRLKALGMKQIFDAPVNTNPLPWTQHWLSSSGLQVAPQETEVESYVIGGIKQDVDEDALKGFSL
;
A
#
# COMPACT_ATOMS: atom_id res chain seq x y z
N MET A 1 -3.20 -26.22 -15.24
CA MET A 1 -3.73 -27.08 -14.15
C MET A 1 -3.97 -26.18 -12.96
N ALA A 2 -4.90 -26.52 -12.07
CA ALA A 2 -5.04 -25.79 -10.80
C ALA A 2 -3.72 -25.91 -10.02
N LYS A 3 -3.31 -24.83 -9.35
CA LYS A 3 -2.08 -24.79 -8.56
C LYS A 3 -2.21 -25.78 -7.38
N SER A 4 -1.16 -26.55 -7.12
CA SER A 4 -1.11 -27.46 -5.95
C SER A 4 -0.45 -26.74 -4.77
N VAL A 5 -0.92 -27.01 -3.56
CA VAL A 5 -0.26 -26.55 -2.33
C VAL A 5 1.10 -27.23 -2.13
N PHE A 6 1.29 -28.41 -2.73
CA PHE A 6 2.51 -29.19 -2.63
C PHE A 6 2.90 -29.78 -3.98
N ASN A 7 4.01 -29.29 -4.52
CA ASN A 7 4.66 -29.88 -5.70
C ASN A 7 5.69 -30.93 -5.25
N GLN A 8 5.55 -32.16 -5.74
CA GLN A 8 6.48 -33.27 -5.44
C GLN A 8 7.72 -33.32 -6.34
N GLU A 9 7.74 -32.49 -7.38
CA GLU A 9 8.87 -32.41 -8.32
C GLU A 9 10.04 -31.64 -7.71
N LYS A 10 11.25 -31.99 -8.13
CA LYS A 10 12.45 -31.20 -7.78
C LYS A 10 12.49 -29.96 -8.66
N VAL A 11 12.40 -28.79 -8.05
CA VAL A 11 12.45 -27.51 -8.72
C VAL A 11 13.70 -26.73 -8.30
N ASP A 12 14.41 -26.17 -9.26
CA ASP A 12 15.47 -25.20 -9.03
C ASP A 12 14.88 -23.79 -9.19
N PHE A 13 14.39 -23.21 -8.09
CA PHE A 13 13.73 -21.90 -8.10
C PHE A 13 14.61 -20.77 -8.58
N THR A 14 15.95 -20.92 -8.58
CA THR A 14 16.86 -19.92 -9.13
C THR A 14 16.74 -19.77 -10.66
N LYS A 15 16.05 -20.69 -11.33
CA LYS A 15 15.78 -20.70 -12.77
C LYS A 15 14.36 -20.37 -13.15
N GLU A 16 13.44 -20.37 -12.17
CA GLU A 16 12.04 -20.06 -12.41
C GLU A 16 11.81 -18.56 -12.57
N HIS A 17 10.75 -18.19 -13.29
CA HIS A 17 10.28 -16.80 -13.35
C HIS A 17 9.55 -16.41 -12.06
N MET A 18 9.42 -15.12 -11.77
CA MET A 18 8.67 -14.63 -10.63
C MET A 18 7.23 -15.15 -10.60
N PHE A 19 6.62 -15.25 -11.78
CA PHE A 19 5.23 -15.67 -11.96
C PHE A 19 5.10 -16.73 -13.04
N PHE A 20 4.12 -17.61 -12.88
CA PHE A 20 3.76 -18.67 -13.85
C PHE A 20 4.85 -19.70 -14.14
N GLY A 21 5.85 -19.82 -13.27
CA GLY A 21 6.80 -20.93 -13.26
C GLY A 21 6.23 -22.17 -12.56
N ALA A 22 7.12 -23.06 -12.14
CA ALA A 22 6.73 -24.28 -11.42
C ALA A 22 6.04 -23.95 -10.09
N ASP A 23 5.08 -24.81 -9.69
CA ASP A 23 4.47 -24.77 -8.36
C ASP A 23 5.55 -24.99 -7.30
N GLN A 24 5.41 -24.32 -6.16
CA GLN A 24 6.37 -24.40 -5.07
C GLN A 24 6.24 -25.72 -4.30
N ASN A 25 7.35 -26.16 -3.69
CA ASN A 25 7.40 -27.32 -2.82
C ASN A 25 7.89 -26.94 -1.43
N THR A 26 9.20 -26.70 -1.26
CA THR A 26 9.80 -26.28 0.00
C THR A 26 10.10 -24.81 -0.06
N GLN A 27 9.54 -24.03 0.86
CA GLN A 27 9.96 -22.64 1.06
C GLN A 27 11.38 -22.65 1.64
N ARG A 28 12.34 -22.15 0.87
CA ARG A 28 13.74 -22.07 1.31
C ARG A 28 14.29 -20.66 1.08
N TYR A 29 14.99 -20.17 2.09
CA TYR A 29 15.52 -18.81 2.15
C TYR A 29 17.05 -18.78 2.27
N ASP A 30 17.72 -19.77 1.69
CA ASP A 30 19.17 -19.89 1.64
C ASP A 30 19.76 -19.63 0.24
N VAL A 31 18.94 -19.74 -0.81
CA VAL A 31 19.28 -19.39 -2.19
C VAL A 31 18.12 -18.66 -2.85
N PHE A 32 18.43 -17.63 -3.61
CA PHE A 32 17.43 -16.75 -4.22
C PHE A 32 17.74 -16.51 -5.69
N ARG A 33 16.70 -16.40 -6.50
CA ARG A 33 16.82 -15.83 -7.85
C ARG A 33 16.91 -14.29 -7.77
N HIS A 34 16.08 -13.68 -6.95
CA HIS A 34 16.00 -12.24 -6.77
C HIS A 34 16.12 -11.86 -5.28
N PRO A 35 17.33 -11.80 -4.71
CA PRO A 35 17.57 -11.55 -3.28
C PRO A 35 16.95 -10.25 -2.75
N VAL A 36 16.58 -9.33 -3.63
CA VAL A 36 15.94 -8.06 -3.26
C VAL A 36 14.60 -8.29 -2.55
N PHE A 37 13.84 -9.31 -2.92
CA PHE A 37 12.53 -9.58 -2.30
C PHE A 37 12.70 -10.11 -0.87
N ASP A 38 13.66 -11.00 -0.63
CA ASP A 38 13.96 -11.41 0.74
C ASP A 38 14.43 -10.24 1.59
N LYS A 39 15.29 -9.37 1.06
CA LYS A 39 15.73 -8.17 1.77
C LYS A 39 14.56 -7.22 2.10
N LEU A 40 13.62 -7.02 1.19
CA LEU A 40 12.42 -6.22 1.45
C LEU A 40 11.55 -6.88 2.52
N ASN A 41 11.38 -8.21 2.45
CA ASN A 41 10.65 -8.97 3.45
C ASN A 41 11.26 -8.80 4.84
N GLN A 42 12.59 -8.98 4.99
CA GLN A 42 13.30 -8.78 6.26
C GLN A 42 13.14 -7.33 6.77
N THR A 43 13.15 -6.35 5.87
CA THR A 43 12.93 -4.94 6.24
C THR A 43 11.50 -4.73 6.77
N MET A 44 10.49 -5.27 6.10
CA MET A 44 9.10 -5.18 6.55
C MET A 44 8.92 -5.86 7.91
N LEU A 45 9.44 -7.09 8.10
CA LEU A 45 9.37 -7.78 9.38
C LEU A 45 10.00 -6.97 10.52
N GLY A 46 11.09 -6.23 10.27
CA GLY A 46 11.69 -5.31 11.22
C GLY A 46 10.83 -4.08 11.52
N TYR A 47 9.84 -3.77 10.69
CA TYR A 47 8.97 -2.60 10.85
C TYR A 47 7.68 -2.89 11.61
N PHE A 48 7.51 -4.09 12.15
CA PHE A 48 6.28 -4.46 12.87
C PHE A 48 5.92 -3.44 13.95
N TRP A 49 4.65 -3.05 13.99
CA TRP A 49 4.08 -2.12 14.96
C TRP A 49 2.59 -2.40 15.14
N ARG A 50 2.02 -1.81 16.19
CA ARG A 50 0.59 -1.90 16.49
C ARG A 50 -0.01 -0.52 16.68
N PRO A 51 -1.20 -0.23 16.13
CA PRO A 51 -1.83 1.08 16.28
C PRO A 51 -2.09 1.47 17.74
N GLU A 52 -2.32 0.50 18.61
CA GLU A 52 -2.54 0.71 20.04
C GLU A 52 -1.31 1.28 20.78
N GLU A 53 -0.14 1.25 20.18
CA GLU A 53 1.09 1.86 20.74
C GLU A 53 1.06 3.39 20.65
N VAL A 54 0.15 3.96 19.84
CA VAL A 54 0.03 5.40 19.64
C VAL A 54 -1.18 5.96 20.39
N SER A 55 -0.93 6.92 21.29
CA SER A 55 -2.02 7.60 22.03
C SER A 55 -2.78 8.58 21.15
N LEU A 56 -4.10 8.51 21.18
CA LEU A 56 -5.03 9.37 20.44
C LEU A 56 -5.91 10.27 21.36
N GLN A 57 -5.57 10.37 22.65
CA GLN A 57 -6.36 11.14 23.60
C GLN A 57 -6.48 12.63 23.23
N LYS A 58 -5.36 13.22 22.79
CA LYS A 58 -5.33 14.62 22.33
C LYS A 58 -6.13 14.78 21.03
N ASP A 59 -6.07 13.83 20.13
CA ASP A 59 -6.72 13.88 18.82
C ASP A 59 -8.24 14.01 18.95
N ARG A 60 -8.85 13.33 19.92
CA ARG A 60 -10.28 13.46 20.21
C ARG A 60 -10.66 14.90 20.59
N ALA A 61 -9.90 15.52 21.47
CA ALA A 61 -10.14 16.88 21.88
C ALA A 61 -9.91 17.88 20.71
N ASP A 62 -8.87 17.68 19.93
CA ASP A 62 -8.58 18.49 18.74
C ASP A 62 -9.74 18.41 17.74
N PHE A 63 -10.21 17.19 17.42
CA PHE A 63 -11.28 16.95 16.46
C PHE A 63 -12.62 17.56 16.89
N GLN A 64 -12.94 17.50 18.19
CA GLN A 64 -14.15 18.13 18.71
C GLN A 64 -14.18 19.64 18.45
N ASN A 65 -13.04 20.29 18.54
CA ASN A 65 -12.86 21.72 18.33
C ASN A 65 -12.63 22.12 16.85
N PHE A 66 -12.58 21.15 15.93
CA PHE A 66 -12.42 21.44 14.51
C PHE A 66 -13.60 22.20 13.94
N ARG A 67 -13.30 23.15 13.06
CA ARG A 67 -14.27 23.79 12.19
C ARG A 67 -14.85 22.76 11.19
N PRO A 68 -16.05 23.00 10.64
CA PRO A 68 -16.69 22.04 9.72
C PRO A 68 -15.80 21.61 8.55
N GLU A 69 -15.08 22.55 7.92
CA GLU A 69 -14.18 22.26 6.81
C GLU A 69 -13.00 21.37 7.22
N GLN A 70 -12.45 21.54 8.41
CA GLN A 70 -11.38 20.69 8.94
C GLN A 70 -11.90 19.27 9.23
N LYS A 71 -13.09 19.16 9.79
CA LYS A 71 -13.76 17.86 9.98
C LYS A 71 -14.01 17.17 8.67
N HIS A 72 -14.47 17.90 7.65
CA HIS A 72 -14.68 17.38 6.31
C HIS A 72 -13.37 16.81 5.72
N ILE A 73 -12.29 17.58 5.74
CA ILE A 73 -10.99 17.15 5.20
C ILE A 73 -10.49 15.89 5.93
N PHE A 74 -10.49 15.89 7.25
CA PHE A 74 -9.98 14.76 8.04
C PHE A 74 -10.83 13.51 7.83
N THR A 75 -12.17 13.61 7.94
CA THR A 75 -13.09 12.48 7.82
C THR A 75 -13.11 11.89 6.41
N SER A 76 -13.09 12.75 5.38
CA SER A 76 -13.08 12.30 3.98
C SER A 76 -11.80 11.53 3.65
N ASN A 77 -10.64 12.02 4.08
CA ASN A 77 -9.38 11.31 3.89
C ASN A 77 -9.36 9.98 4.63
N LEU A 78 -9.87 9.93 5.86
CA LEU A 78 -9.93 8.69 6.65
C LEU A 78 -10.83 7.65 5.99
N LYS A 79 -12.00 8.05 5.46
CA LYS A 79 -12.89 7.18 4.67
C LYS A 79 -12.21 6.67 3.41
N TYR A 80 -11.55 7.56 2.68
CA TYR A 80 -10.85 7.23 1.43
C TYR A 80 -9.76 6.18 1.66
N GLN A 81 -8.86 6.43 2.62
CA GLN A 81 -7.78 5.51 2.98
C GLN A 81 -8.34 4.16 3.46
N THR A 82 -9.37 4.17 4.31
CA THR A 82 -10.01 2.94 4.81
C THR A 82 -10.53 2.06 3.68
N LEU A 83 -11.17 2.63 2.67
CA LEU A 83 -11.71 1.86 1.54
C LEU A 83 -10.59 1.35 0.63
N LEU A 84 -9.59 2.18 0.33
CA LEU A 84 -8.48 1.77 -0.54
C LEU A 84 -7.66 0.64 0.09
N ASP A 85 -7.32 0.72 1.38
CA ASP A 85 -6.58 -0.36 2.07
C ASP A 85 -7.44 -1.60 2.27
N SER A 86 -8.77 -1.45 2.35
CA SER A 86 -9.66 -2.62 2.34
C SER A 86 -9.66 -3.36 1.01
N VAL A 87 -9.43 -2.67 -0.10
CA VAL A 87 -9.26 -3.26 -1.44
C VAL A 87 -7.84 -3.80 -1.59
N GLN A 88 -6.84 -2.97 -1.27
CA GLN A 88 -5.43 -3.33 -1.40
C GLN A 88 -5.05 -4.50 -0.50
N GLY A 89 -5.57 -4.56 0.73
CA GLY A 89 -5.37 -5.67 1.67
C GLY A 89 -5.94 -7.03 1.24
N ARG A 90 -6.56 -7.11 0.08
CA ARG A 90 -7.01 -8.37 -0.55
C ARG A 90 -6.35 -8.60 -1.91
N GLY A 91 -5.96 -7.52 -2.58
CA GLY A 91 -5.48 -7.54 -3.96
C GLY A 91 -4.28 -8.46 -4.16
N PRO A 92 -3.15 -8.27 -3.46
CA PRO A 92 -1.96 -9.08 -3.64
C PRO A 92 -2.16 -10.56 -3.38
N CYS A 93 -2.88 -10.92 -2.31
CA CYS A 93 -3.16 -12.32 -1.97
C CYS A 93 -4.14 -12.98 -2.94
N LEU A 94 -5.17 -12.29 -3.40
CA LEU A 94 -6.16 -12.86 -4.32
C LEU A 94 -5.65 -12.91 -5.76
N ALA A 95 -4.93 -11.88 -6.22
CA ALA A 95 -4.54 -11.76 -7.61
C ALA A 95 -3.12 -12.26 -7.88
N PHE A 96 -2.12 -11.90 -7.08
CA PHE A 96 -0.73 -12.21 -7.38
C PHE A 96 -0.24 -13.51 -6.75
N LEU A 97 -0.50 -13.71 -5.47
CA LEU A 97 0.02 -14.84 -4.70
C LEU A 97 -0.27 -16.20 -5.35
N PRO A 98 -1.46 -16.48 -5.93
CA PRO A 98 -1.75 -17.74 -6.59
C PRO A 98 -0.84 -18.06 -7.78
N HIS A 99 -0.13 -17.09 -8.32
CA HIS A 99 0.69 -17.23 -9.53
C HIS A 99 2.19 -17.08 -9.30
N VAL A 100 2.61 -16.81 -8.04
CA VAL A 100 4.02 -16.67 -7.67
C VAL A 100 4.72 -18.01 -7.68
N SER A 101 5.96 -18.02 -8.17
CA SER A 101 6.79 -19.23 -8.31
C SER A 101 8.05 -19.20 -7.44
N LEU A 102 8.43 -18.04 -6.92
CA LEU A 102 9.66 -17.86 -6.14
C LEU A 102 9.35 -17.75 -4.65
N PRO A 103 9.97 -18.55 -3.76
CA PRO A 103 9.74 -18.50 -2.31
C PRO A 103 9.98 -17.11 -1.70
N GLU A 104 11.03 -16.40 -2.14
CA GLU A 104 11.35 -15.05 -1.64
C GLU A 104 10.28 -14.01 -2.02
N LEU A 105 9.64 -14.15 -3.18
CA LEU A 105 8.57 -13.25 -3.60
C LEU A 105 7.24 -13.62 -2.91
N GLU A 106 6.97 -14.92 -2.73
CA GLU A 106 5.81 -15.40 -1.98
C GLU A 106 5.83 -14.85 -0.55
N GLY A 107 6.94 -15.05 0.18
CA GLY A 107 7.09 -14.54 1.54
C GLY A 107 6.95 -13.02 1.62
N CYS A 108 7.48 -12.29 0.63
CA CYS A 108 7.38 -10.84 0.55
C CYS A 108 5.93 -10.37 0.37
N ILE A 109 5.13 -11.04 -0.50
CA ILE A 109 3.72 -10.70 -0.73
C ILE A 109 2.86 -11.05 0.50
N VAL A 110 3.10 -12.18 1.17
CA VAL A 110 2.37 -12.53 2.39
C VAL A 110 2.62 -11.52 3.50
N THR A 111 3.85 -11.07 3.65
CA THR A 111 4.19 -10.04 4.64
C THR A 111 3.58 -8.68 4.28
N TRP A 112 3.55 -8.32 3.01
CA TRP A 112 2.85 -7.13 2.53
C TRP A 112 1.37 -7.15 2.94
N ASP A 113 0.64 -8.21 2.64
CA ASP A 113 -0.79 -8.37 2.98
C ASP A 113 -1.03 -8.32 4.50
N PHE A 114 -0.08 -8.84 5.29
CA PHE A 114 -0.12 -8.69 6.74
C PHE A 114 -0.06 -7.22 7.19
N PHE A 115 0.81 -6.38 6.58
CA PHE A 115 0.88 -4.95 6.88
C PHE A 115 -0.38 -4.19 6.46
N GLU A 116 -1.02 -4.55 5.36
CA GLU A 116 -2.33 -3.99 4.97
C GLU A 116 -3.41 -4.24 6.04
N THR A 117 -3.33 -5.40 6.71
CA THR A 117 -4.20 -5.68 7.87
C THR A 117 -3.91 -4.71 9.03
N ILE A 118 -2.66 -4.37 9.30
CA ILE A 118 -2.28 -3.37 10.32
C ILE A 118 -2.82 -1.99 9.93
N HIS A 119 -2.71 -1.60 8.65
CA HIS A 119 -3.23 -0.32 8.15
C HIS A 119 -4.75 -0.23 8.33
N SER A 120 -5.52 -1.22 7.92
CA SER A 120 -6.96 -1.28 8.11
C SER A 120 -7.38 -1.20 9.59
N ARG A 121 -6.65 -1.89 10.48
CA ARG A 121 -6.85 -1.80 11.93
C ARG A 121 -6.51 -0.42 12.48
N SER A 122 -5.55 0.26 11.90
CA SER A 122 -5.10 1.60 12.30
C SER A 122 -6.18 2.65 12.05
N TYR A 123 -6.84 2.61 10.90
CA TYR A 123 -7.98 3.48 10.64
C TYR A 123 -9.13 3.22 11.60
N THR A 124 -9.41 1.95 11.90
CA THR A 124 -10.40 1.58 12.92
C THR A 124 -10.01 2.12 14.29
N HIS A 125 -8.73 2.04 14.66
CA HIS A 125 -8.22 2.57 15.93
C HIS A 125 -8.39 4.09 16.01
N ILE A 126 -8.06 4.82 14.95
CA ILE A 126 -8.30 6.28 14.85
C ILE A 126 -9.79 6.57 15.03
N MET A 127 -10.68 5.90 14.28
CA MET A 127 -12.12 6.15 14.35
C MET A 127 -12.69 5.91 15.74
N LYS A 128 -12.32 4.81 16.40
CA LYS A 128 -12.79 4.49 17.77
C LYS A 128 -12.35 5.48 18.82
N ASN A 129 -11.21 6.14 18.64
CA ASN A 129 -10.68 7.08 19.61
C ASN A 129 -11.10 8.53 19.34
N VAL A 130 -11.35 8.91 18.09
CA VAL A 130 -11.62 10.28 17.67
C VAL A 130 -13.13 10.58 17.65
N TYR A 131 -13.94 9.68 17.12
CA TYR A 131 -15.38 9.87 16.94
C TYR A 131 -16.17 9.38 18.17
N ALA A 132 -17.34 9.98 18.39
CA ALA A 132 -18.27 9.53 19.42
C ALA A 132 -18.88 8.17 19.06
N ASP A 133 -19.25 7.99 17.81
CA ASP A 133 -19.70 6.73 17.20
C ASP A 133 -18.94 6.45 15.91
N PRO A 134 -18.05 5.46 15.88
CA PRO A 134 -17.33 5.07 14.67
C PRO A 134 -18.23 4.58 13.54
N ALA A 135 -19.42 4.06 13.85
CA ALA A 135 -20.37 3.56 12.86
C ALA A 135 -20.84 4.68 11.92
N GLU A 136 -20.99 5.91 12.41
CA GLU A 136 -21.34 7.08 11.59
C GLU A 136 -20.34 7.31 10.44
N VAL A 137 -19.08 6.92 10.62
CA VAL A 137 -18.04 7.02 9.58
C VAL A 137 -18.08 5.79 8.69
N PHE A 138 -18.03 4.58 9.26
CA PHE A 138 -17.97 3.33 8.50
C PHE A 138 -19.18 3.13 7.60
N ASP A 139 -20.39 3.33 8.11
CA ASP A 139 -21.64 3.06 7.41
C ASP A 139 -21.86 4.01 6.22
N THR A 140 -21.14 5.14 6.20
CA THR A 140 -21.25 6.16 5.14
C THR A 140 -20.07 6.17 4.16
N ILE A 141 -19.11 5.22 4.26
CA ILE A 141 -17.99 5.14 3.30
C ILE A 141 -18.52 4.86 1.89
N LEU A 142 -19.44 3.90 1.76
CA LEU A 142 -19.98 3.48 0.47
C LEU A 142 -21.09 4.40 -0.07
N ASP A 143 -21.45 5.46 0.65
CA ASP A 143 -22.36 6.49 0.15
C ASP A 143 -21.63 7.56 -0.67
N ASP A 144 -20.31 7.70 -0.48
CA ASP A 144 -19.49 8.69 -1.17
C ASP A 144 -19.08 8.20 -2.56
N LYS A 145 -19.77 8.72 -3.59
CA LYS A 145 -19.52 8.35 -4.99
C LYS A 145 -18.08 8.65 -5.45
N LYS A 146 -17.43 9.68 -4.88
CA LYS A 146 -16.05 10.01 -5.24
C LYS A 146 -15.07 8.99 -4.68
N ILE A 147 -15.31 8.48 -3.48
CA ILE A 147 -14.51 7.40 -2.88
C ILE A 147 -14.72 6.09 -3.64
N ILE A 148 -15.98 5.73 -3.96
CA ILE A 148 -16.32 4.53 -4.73
C ILE A 148 -15.62 4.55 -6.10
N ALA A 149 -15.69 5.66 -6.83
CA ALA A 149 -15.08 5.77 -8.16
C ALA A 149 -13.58 5.44 -8.13
N ARG A 150 -12.87 5.87 -7.08
CA ARG A 150 -11.44 5.59 -6.90
C ARG A 150 -11.18 4.12 -6.57
N ALA A 151 -11.99 3.52 -5.72
CA ALA A 151 -11.90 2.10 -5.43
C ALA A 151 -12.12 1.24 -6.70
N VAL A 152 -13.09 1.61 -7.54
CA VAL A 152 -13.34 0.96 -8.84
C VAL A 152 -12.14 1.13 -9.78
N SER A 153 -11.54 2.33 -9.84
CA SER A 153 -10.34 2.58 -10.65
C SER A 153 -9.16 1.69 -10.23
N VAL A 154 -9.01 1.42 -8.92
CA VAL A 154 -7.98 0.52 -8.40
C VAL A 154 -8.28 -0.95 -8.70
N THR A 155 -9.52 -1.42 -8.52
CA THR A 155 -9.86 -2.84 -8.70
C THR A 155 -9.88 -3.29 -10.15
N LYS A 156 -10.19 -2.41 -11.07
CA LYS A 156 -10.35 -2.69 -12.51
C LYS A 156 -9.23 -3.56 -13.11
N ASN A 157 -7.97 -3.29 -12.76
CA ASN A 157 -6.84 -4.04 -13.30
C ASN A 157 -6.59 -5.36 -12.54
N TYR A 158 -6.88 -5.41 -11.24
CA TYR A 158 -6.90 -6.66 -10.48
C TYR A 158 -7.92 -7.63 -11.05
N ASP A 159 -9.15 -7.17 -11.23
CA ASP A 159 -10.25 -7.99 -11.75
C ASP A 159 -9.97 -8.48 -13.18
N ALA A 160 -9.47 -7.60 -14.04
CA ALA A 160 -9.09 -7.96 -15.40
C ALA A 160 -7.96 -9.00 -15.46
N PHE A 161 -7.00 -8.92 -14.55
CA PHE A 161 -5.94 -9.93 -14.44
C PHE A 161 -6.49 -11.26 -13.91
N THR A 162 -7.25 -11.24 -12.83
CA THR A 162 -7.84 -12.45 -12.22
C THR A 162 -8.73 -13.17 -13.23
N GLU A 163 -9.61 -12.45 -13.94
CA GLU A 163 -10.46 -13.01 -14.97
C GLU A 163 -9.64 -13.67 -16.10
N ALA A 164 -8.60 -13.00 -16.59
CA ALA A 164 -7.74 -13.56 -17.63
C ALA A 164 -7.00 -14.82 -17.17
N ALA A 165 -6.50 -14.82 -15.92
CA ALA A 165 -5.81 -15.96 -15.33
C ALA A 165 -6.76 -17.16 -15.15
N ASP A 166 -7.99 -16.94 -14.66
CA ASP A 166 -9.03 -17.96 -14.50
C ASP A 166 -9.47 -18.54 -15.85
N ASN A 167 -9.72 -17.67 -16.83
CA ASN A 167 -10.08 -18.08 -18.19
C ASN A 167 -8.99 -18.97 -18.79
N TRP A 168 -7.72 -18.64 -18.63
CA TRP A 168 -6.60 -19.47 -19.11
C TRP A 168 -6.50 -20.78 -18.33
N THR A 169 -6.51 -20.73 -17.01
CA THR A 169 -6.24 -21.88 -16.14
C THR A 169 -7.38 -22.90 -16.17
N HIS A 170 -8.61 -22.44 -16.02
CA HIS A 170 -9.77 -23.30 -15.83
C HIS A 170 -10.56 -23.53 -17.11
N HIS A 171 -10.67 -22.55 -17.98
CA HIS A 171 -11.52 -22.60 -19.18
C HIS A 171 -10.75 -22.81 -20.49
N LYS A 172 -9.41 -22.80 -20.46
CA LYS A 172 -8.54 -22.92 -21.65
C LYS A 172 -8.85 -21.86 -22.71
N LYS A 173 -9.23 -20.66 -22.28
CA LYS A 173 -9.53 -19.50 -23.14
C LYS A 173 -8.43 -18.45 -23.01
N GLY A 174 -8.20 -17.70 -24.11
CA GLY A 174 -7.17 -16.68 -24.17
C GLY A 174 -5.76 -17.24 -24.41
N SER A 175 -4.76 -16.49 -24.02
CA SER A 175 -3.34 -16.88 -24.14
C SER A 175 -2.55 -16.50 -22.90
N MET A 176 -1.45 -17.19 -22.63
CA MET A 176 -0.54 -16.85 -21.54
C MET A 176 0.02 -15.43 -21.71
N ARG A 177 0.27 -15.00 -22.95
CA ARG A 177 0.71 -13.63 -23.23
C ARG A 177 -0.33 -12.57 -22.77
N GLU A 178 -1.61 -12.83 -22.99
CA GLU A 178 -2.69 -11.95 -22.53
C GLU A 178 -2.75 -11.90 -21.00
N VAL A 179 -2.63 -13.03 -20.33
CA VAL A 179 -2.54 -13.11 -18.86
C VAL A 179 -1.36 -12.31 -18.35
N LYS A 180 -0.17 -12.46 -18.93
CA LYS A 180 1.03 -11.70 -18.57
C LYS A 180 0.84 -10.19 -18.81
N LYS A 181 0.17 -9.80 -19.91
CA LYS A 181 -0.17 -8.40 -20.18
C LYS A 181 -1.07 -7.82 -19.08
N LYS A 182 -2.11 -8.55 -18.67
CA LYS A 182 -3.00 -8.12 -17.59
C LYS A 182 -2.28 -8.08 -16.24
N LEU A 183 -1.38 -9.04 -15.96
CA LEU A 183 -0.52 -9.01 -14.79
C LEU A 183 0.37 -7.75 -14.77
N TYR A 184 0.99 -7.41 -15.90
CA TYR A 184 1.83 -6.21 -16.00
C TYR A 184 1.04 -4.93 -15.69
N LEU A 185 -0.16 -4.78 -16.26
CA LEU A 185 -1.02 -3.62 -16.00
C LEU A 185 -1.54 -3.59 -14.55
N ALA A 186 -1.86 -4.74 -13.96
CA ALA A 186 -2.24 -4.82 -12.56
C ALA A 186 -1.07 -4.40 -11.64
N MET A 187 0.15 -4.84 -11.92
CA MET A 187 1.33 -4.43 -11.15
C MET A 187 1.66 -2.93 -11.31
N GLN A 188 1.45 -2.36 -12.51
CA GLN A 188 1.55 -0.91 -12.71
C GLN A 188 0.49 -0.15 -11.90
N ASN A 189 -0.73 -0.65 -11.89
CA ASN A 189 -1.82 -0.04 -11.11
C ASN A 189 -1.53 -0.04 -9.60
N VAL A 190 -0.97 -1.14 -9.08
CA VAL A 190 -0.51 -1.23 -7.68
C VAL A 190 0.62 -0.22 -7.41
N ASN A 191 1.59 -0.11 -8.30
CA ASN A 191 2.67 0.86 -8.14
C ASN A 191 2.15 2.32 -8.10
N ILE A 192 1.12 2.62 -8.90
CA ILE A 192 0.43 3.91 -8.88
C ILE A 192 -0.34 4.10 -7.56
N LEU A 193 -1.02 3.09 -7.07
CA LEU A 193 -1.76 3.14 -5.81
C LEU A 193 -0.82 3.46 -4.65
N GLU A 194 0.18 2.62 -4.43
CA GLU A 194 1.15 2.73 -3.34
C GLU A 194 2.04 3.98 -3.45
N GLY A 195 2.31 4.40 -4.69
CA GLY A 195 3.22 5.51 -4.97
C GLY A 195 2.58 6.88 -5.07
N LEU A 196 1.25 6.98 -5.28
CA LEU A 196 0.60 8.25 -5.58
C LEU A 196 -0.74 8.46 -4.86
N ARG A 197 -1.67 7.49 -4.88
CA ARG A 197 -3.06 7.71 -4.42
C ARG A 197 -3.17 8.10 -2.95
N PHE A 198 -2.30 7.60 -2.09
CA PHE A 198 -2.32 7.95 -0.67
C PHE A 198 -1.71 9.31 -0.34
N TYR A 199 -0.91 9.89 -1.26
CA TYR A 199 -0.06 11.02 -0.93
C TYR A 199 -0.81 12.34 -0.71
N VAL A 200 -1.98 12.54 -1.34
CA VAL A 200 -2.86 13.69 -1.03
C VAL A 200 -3.39 13.58 0.40
N SER A 201 -3.90 12.41 0.75
CA SER A 201 -4.44 12.14 2.08
C SER A 201 -3.37 12.20 3.17
N PHE A 202 -2.17 11.67 2.90
CA PHE A 202 -1.02 11.78 3.81
C PHE A 202 -0.65 13.25 4.04
N ALA A 203 -0.53 14.05 2.97
CA ALA A 203 -0.19 15.47 3.09
C ALA A 203 -1.24 16.24 3.92
N CYS A 204 -2.53 15.95 3.77
CA CYS A 204 -3.56 16.56 4.59
C CYS A 204 -3.43 16.20 6.08
N THR A 205 -3.19 14.93 6.40
CA THR A 205 -3.01 14.49 7.79
C THR A 205 -1.74 15.08 8.40
N PHE A 206 -0.64 15.11 7.64
CA PHE A 206 0.61 15.71 8.10
C PHE A 206 0.49 17.23 8.29
N ALA A 207 -0.32 17.92 7.47
CA ALA A 207 -0.59 19.35 7.66
C ALA A 207 -1.28 19.63 9.01
N PHE A 208 -2.17 18.74 9.48
CA PHE A 208 -2.67 18.85 10.86
C PHE A 208 -1.54 18.68 11.88
N GLY A 209 -0.67 17.68 11.69
CA GLY A 209 0.50 17.46 12.55
C GLY A 209 1.45 18.67 12.63
N GLU A 210 1.71 19.35 11.50
CA GLU A 210 2.50 20.61 11.46
C GLU A 210 1.86 21.71 12.32
N LEU A 211 0.54 21.74 12.40
CA LEU A 211 -0.21 22.66 13.24
C LEU A 211 -0.34 22.19 14.70
N LYS A 212 0.33 21.09 15.08
CA LYS A 212 0.22 20.46 16.41
C LYS A 212 -1.19 19.98 16.73
N LEU A 213 -1.95 19.58 15.71
CA LEU A 213 -3.28 19.01 15.79
C LEU A 213 -3.24 17.57 15.28
N MET A 214 -4.08 16.69 15.83
CA MET A 214 -4.16 15.30 15.40
C MET A 214 -2.79 14.59 15.36
N GLU A 215 -1.92 14.87 16.30
CA GLU A 215 -0.52 14.40 16.30
C GLU A 215 -0.43 12.87 16.39
N GLY A 216 -1.35 12.22 17.11
CA GLY A 216 -1.41 10.76 17.17
C GLY A 216 -1.81 10.16 15.81
N SER A 217 -2.84 10.69 15.18
CA SER A 217 -3.25 10.28 13.82
C SER A 217 -2.14 10.52 12.81
N ALA A 218 -1.46 11.69 12.85
CA ALA A 218 -0.33 11.98 11.98
C ALA A 218 0.83 10.98 12.19
N LYS A 219 1.10 10.55 13.42
CA LYS A 219 2.09 9.53 13.73
C LYS A 219 1.69 8.17 13.14
N ILE A 220 0.45 7.74 13.31
CA ILE A 220 -0.07 6.49 12.71
C ILE A 220 0.08 6.54 11.18
N ILE A 221 -0.36 7.62 10.54
CA ILE A 221 -0.26 7.77 9.09
C ILE A 221 1.21 7.81 8.63
N SER A 222 2.14 8.33 9.42
CA SER A 222 3.57 8.29 9.07
C SER A 222 4.16 6.85 9.13
N LEU A 223 3.66 6.00 10.05
CA LEU A 223 4.04 4.59 10.11
C LEU A 223 3.47 3.82 8.89
N ILE A 224 2.21 4.06 8.53
CA ILE A 224 1.61 3.53 7.31
C ILE A 224 2.43 3.97 6.08
N ALA A 225 2.72 5.26 5.92
CA ALA A 225 3.48 5.76 4.78
C ALA A 225 4.90 5.17 4.67
N ARG A 226 5.52 4.82 5.80
CA ARG A 226 6.79 4.07 5.84
C ARG A 226 6.62 2.67 5.24
N ASP A 227 5.57 1.97 5.64
CA ASP A 227 5.29 0.62 5.17
C ASP A 227 4.94 0.64 3.67
N GLU A 228 4.12 1.61 3.21
CA GLU A 228 3.81 1.83 1.80
C GLU A 228 5.06 2.06 0.94
N SER A 229 6.11 2.62 1.52
CA SER A 229 7.38 2.77 0.81
C SER A 229 8.04 1.42 0.46
N GLN A 230 7.82 0.37 1.26
CA GLN A 230 8.31 -0.99 0.98
C GLN A 230 7.44 -1.69 -0.06
N HIS A 231 6.11 -1.53 0.01
CA HIS A 231 5.17 -2.04 -0.99
C HIS A 231 5.45 -1.45 -2.37
N LEU A 232 5.67 -0.13 -2.42
CA LEU A 232 6.11 0.57 -3.63
C LEU A 232 7.47 0.08 -4.13
N ALA A 233 8.43 -0.18 -3.24
CA ALA A 233 9.73 -0.72 -3.63
C ALA A 233 9.59 -2.11 -4.24
N LEU A 234 8.73 -2.99 -3.68
CA LEU A 234 8.46 -4.31 -4.21
C LEU A 234 7.93 -4.23 -5.65
N SER A 235 6.83 -3.51 -5.87
CA SER A 235 6.23 -3.37 -7.20
C SER A 235 7.17 -2.70 -8.20
N THR A 236 7.97 -1.72 -7.77
CA THR A 236 9.01 -1.09 -8.59
C THR A 236 10.09 -2.07 -9.01
N HIS A 237 10.55 -2.97 -8.12
CA HIS A 237 11.54 -3.98 -8.44
C HIS A 237 11.00 -5.01 -9.42
N VAL A 238 9.78 -5.50 -9.23
CA VAL A 238 9.10 -6.40 -10.17
C VAL A 238 9.07 -5.79 -11.58
N LEU A 239 8.54 -4.57 -11.70
CA LEU A 239 8.42 -3.86 -12.98
C LEU A 239 9.77 -3.62 -13.66
N LYS A 240 10.82 -3.30 -12.90
CA LYS A 240 12.18 -3.12 -13.42
C LYS A 240 12.80 -4.43 -13.89
N LEU A 241 12.64 -5.53 -13.14
CA LEU A 241 13.15 -6.83 -13.56
C LEU A 241 12.52 -7.26 -14.89
N TRP A 242 11.23 -7.02 -15.07
CA TRP A 242 10.54 -7.30 -16.32
C TRP A 242 11.00 -6.40 -17.47
N SER A 243 11.01 -5.09 -17.28
CA SER A 243 11.41 -4.14 -18.35
C SER A 243 12.87 -4.29 -18.79
N GLN A 244 13.73 -4.76 -17.89
CA GLN A 244 15.16 -5.01 -18.16
C GLN A 244 15.44 -6.43 -18.70
N GLY A 245 14.43 -7.30 -18.83
CA GLY A 245 14.59 -8.69 -19.29
C GLY A 245 15.37 -9.56 -18.30
N LYS A 246 15.35 -9.24 -17.01
CA LYS A 246 16.11 -9.98 -15.99
C LYS A 246 15.31 -11.10 -15.34
N ASP A 247 14.06 -11.29 -15.75
CA ASP A 247 13.19 -12.37 -15.31
C ASP A 247 12.58 -13.08 -16.53
N ASP A 248 11.35 -12.79 -16.90
CA ASP A 248 10.69 -13.34 -18.08
C ASP A 248 10.97 -12.45 -19.32
N PRO A 249 11.68 -12.95 -20.36
CA PRO A 249 12.02 -12.15 -21.54
C PRO A 249 10.80 -11.64 -22.32
N GLU A 250 9.65 -12.33 -22.25
CA GLU A 250 8.42 -11.91 -22.92
C GLU A 250 7.89 -10.58 -22.34
N MET A 251 8.12 -10.34 -21.04
CA MET A 251 7.67 -9.14 -20.36
C MET A 251 8.30 -7.85 -20.91
N VAL A 252 9.49 -7.93 -21.54
CA VAL A 252 10.12 -6.77 -22.20
C VAL A 252 9.24 -6.27 -23.35
N SER A 253 8.74 -7.20 -24.16
CA SER A 253 7.86 -6.83 -25.28
C SER A 253 6.50 -6.35 -24.82
N ILE A 254 5.96 -6.94 -23.75
CA ILE A 254 4.71 -6.53 -23.12
C ILE A 254 4.83 -5.12 -22.52
N ALA A 255 5.92 -4.84 -21.83
CA ALA A 255 6.17 -3.50 -21.25
C ALA A 255 6.19 -2.41 -22.33
N LYS A 256 6.82 -2.69 -23.48
CA LYS A 256 6.83 -1.75 -24.63
C LYS A 256 5.45 -1.60 -25.27
N GLU A 257 4.72 -2.69 -25.42
CA GLU A 257 3.35 -2.68 -25.97
C GLU A 257 2.40 -1.86 -25.10
N CYS A 258 2.56 -1.94 -23.77
CA CYS A 258 1.67 -1.27 -22.81
C CYS A 258 2.13 0.15 -22.44
N GLU A 259 3.22 0.66 -23.00
CA GLU A 259 3.85 1.91 -22.53
C GLU A 259 2.86 3.09 -22.51
N GLU A 260 2.11 3.30 -23.59
CA GLU A 260 1.16 4.42 -23.66
C GLU A 260 -0.05 4.19 -22.74
N GLU A 261 -0.55 2.96 -22.64
CA GLU A 261 -1.63 2.59 -21.71
C GLU A 261 -1.21 2.88 -20.25
N VAL A 262 0.06 2.63 -19.89
CA VAL A 262 0.62 2.96 -18.56
C VAL A 262 0.70 4.48 -18.36
N TYR A 263 1.10 5.24 -19.37
CA TYR A 263 1.07 6.72 -19.26
C TYR A 263 -0.35 7.23 -19.08
N ASP A 264 -1.34 6.65 -19.74
CA ASP A 264 -2.75 7.02 -19.54
C ASP A 264 -3.21 6.69 -18.12
N MET A 265 -2.81 5.56 -17.53
CA MET A 265 -3.10 5.23 -16.14
C MET A 265 -2.52 6.29 -15.17
N TRP A 266 -1.31 6.78 -15.41
CA TRP A 266 -0.71 7.87 -14.62
C TRP A 266 -1.46 9.19 -14.79
N ARG A 267 -1.86 9.56 -16.01
CA ARG A 267 -2.67 10.76 -16.29
C ARG A 267 -4.03 10.70 -15.60
N GLU A 268 -4.71 9.55 -15.71
CA GLU A 268 -6.01 9.30 -15.08
C GLU A 268 -5.90 9.44 -13.55
N CYS A 269 -4.91 8.77 -12.93
CA CYS A 269 -4.71 8.85 -11.49
C CYS A 269 -4.40 10.27 -11.02
N VAL A 270 -3.51 11.01 -11.70
CA VAL A 270 -3.19 12.40 -11.34
C VAL A 270 -4.44 13.29 -11.45
N ALA A 271 -5.27 13.10 -12.48
CA ALA A 271 -6.52 13.85 -12.62
C ALA A 271 -7.51 13.53 -11.49
N GLU A 272 -7.66 12.25 -11.15
CA GLU A 272 -8.51 11.81 -10.03
C GLU A 272 -8.05 12.37 -8.68
N GLU A 273 -6.74 12.38 -8.43
CA GLU A 273 -6.20 12.92 -7.16
C GLU A 273 -6.28 14.44 -7.09
N LYS A 274 -6.22 15.14 -8.20
CA LYS A 274 -6.53 16.58 -8.27
C LYS A 274 -8.00 16.86 -7.96
N ASP A 275 -8.92 16.11 -8.58
CA ASP A 275 -10.36 16.20 -8.27
C ASP A 275 -10.66 15.86 -6.79
N TRP A 276 -9.87 14.94 -6.20
CA TRP A 276 -9.96 14.66 -4.77
C TRP A 276 -9.52 15.86 -3.93
N ALA A 277 -8.43 16.51 -4.28
CA ALA A 277 -7.97 17.72 -3.60
C ALA A 277 -9.01 18.85 -3.66
N GLU A 278 -9.63 19.07 -4.81
CA GLU A 278 -10.73 20.04 -4.97
C GLU A 278 -11.93 19.69 -4.07
N TYR A 279 -12.32 18.42 -4.02
CA TYR A 279 -13.39 17.96 -3.14
C TYR A 279 -13.09 18.19 -1.65
N LEU A 280 -11.86 17.92 -1.23
CA LEU A 280 -11.45 18.13 0.15
C LEU A 280 -11.51 19.59 0.57
N PHE A 281 -11.13 20.50 -0.31
CA PHE A 281 -11.01 21.93 0.00
C PHE A 281 -12.19 22.79 -0.49
N LYS A 282 -13.31 22.16 -0.90
CA LYS A 282 -14.51 22.84 -1.39
C LYS A 282 -15.11 23.86 -0.43
N ASP A 283 -14.95 23.64 0.87
CA ASP A 283 -15.51 24.48 1.94
C ASP A 283 -14.45 25.38 2.61
N GLY A 284 -13.20 25.31 2.16
CA GLY A 284 -12.08 26.15 2.65
C GLY A 284 -10.76 25.41 2.76
N SER A 285 -9.69 26.19 2.83
CA SER A 285 -8.32 25.71 2.91
C SER A 285 -7.84 25.52 4.34
N MET A 286 -6.74 24.77 4.50
CA MET A 286 -5.96 24.71 5.74
C MET A 286 -4.80 25.71 5.70
N ILE A 287 -4.29 26.11 6.87
CA ILE A 287 -3.07 26.89 6.96
C ILE A 287 -1.91 26.06 6.37
N GLY A 288 -1.23 26.62 5.38
CA GLY A 288 -0.08 25.97 4.72
C GLY A 288 -0.43 24.90 3.68
N LEU A 289 -1.72 24.63 3.42
CA LEU A 289 -2.16 23.65 2.44
C LEU A 289 -3.46 24.07 1.75
N ASN A 290 -3.47 23.99 0.42
CA ASN A 290 -4.64 24.24 -0.42
C ASN A 290 -4.61 23.33 -1.67
N GLU A 291 -5.70 23.33 -2.43
CA GLU A 291 -5.84 22.52 -3.66
C GLU A 291 -4.69 22.76 -4.67
N THR A 292 -4.32 24.01 -4.91
CA THR A 292 -3.26 24.37 -5.88
C THR A 292 -1.90 23.78 -5.50
N LEU A 293 -1.56 23.80 -4.21
CA LEU A 293 -0.33 23.17 -3.71
C LEU A 293 -0.37 21.66 -3.83
N LEU A 294 -1.54 21.05 -3.54
CA LEU A 294 -1.74 19.61 -3.71
C LEU A 294 -1.68 19.18 -5.17
N HIS A 295 -2.24 19.95 -6.12
CA HIS A 295 -2.12 19.67 -7.55
C HIS A 295 -0.65 19.58 -7.99
N LYS A 296 0.17 20.54 -7.59
CA LYS A 296 1.61 20.53 -7.86
C LYS A 296 2.32 19.37 -7.17
N TYR A 297 1.90 19.03 -5.96
CA TYR A 297 2.50 17.94 -5.18
C TYR A 297 2.21 16.58 -5.82
N VAL A 298 0.97 16.33 -6.27
CA VAL A 298 0.58 15.11 -7.00
C VAL A 298 1.44 14.94 -8.26
N GLU A 299 1.59 15.98 -9.08
CA GLU A 299 2.45 15.94 -10.28
C GLU A 299 3.92 15.69 -9.94
N TYR A 300 4.43 16.35 -8.90
CA TYR A 300 5.79 16.14 -8.41
C TYR A 300 6.02 14.68 -7.99
N ILE A 301 5.12 14.10 -7.21
CA ILE A 301 5.20 12.69 -6.80
C ILE A 301 5.12 11.78 -8.02
N ALA A 302 4.16 11.97 -8.93
CA ALA A 302 4.00 11.16 -10.14
C ALA A 302 5.27 11.16 -10.99
N ASN A 303 5.87 12.34 -11.25
CA ASN A 303 7.12 12.45 -12.00
C ASN A 303 8.30 11.73 -11.31
N ARG A 304 8.37 11.77 -9.99
CA ARG A 304 9.38 11.01 -9.23
C ARG A 304 9.21 9.50 -9.38
N ARG A 305 7.96 9.00 -9.36
CA ARG A 305 7.66 7.57 -9.55
C ARG A 305 7.97 7.13 -10.96
N LEU A 306 7.55 7.88 -11.97
CA LEU A 306 7.90 7.63 -13.37
C LEU A 306 9.43 7.57 -13.56
N LYS A 307 10.17 8.52 -13.02
CA LYS A 307 11.64 8.49 -13.04
C LYS A 307 12.20 7.24 -12.35
N ALA A 308 11.63 6.83 -11.21
CA ALA A 308 12.06 5.63 -10.51
C ALA A 308 11.82 4.35 -11.33
N LEU A 309 10.78 4.30 -12.16
CA LEU A 309 10.50 3.21 -13.10
C LEU A 309 11.37 3.28 -14.38
N GLY A 310 12.14 4.36 -14.58
CA GLY A 310 12.91 4.58 -15.82
C GLY A 310 12.05 5.13 -16.97
N MET A 311 10.86 5.62 -16.67
CA MET A 311 9.92 6.21 -17.62
C MET A 311 10.11 7.73 -17.75
N LYS A 312 9.60 8.31 -18.83
CA LYS A 312 9.62 9.76 -19.05
C LYS A 312 8.69 10.48 -18.07
N GLN A 313 9.12 11.62 -17.60
CA GLN A 313 8.29 12.54 -16.83
C GLN A 313 7.32 13.24 -17.79
N ILE A 314 6.04 13.24 -17.45
CA ILE A 314 4.96 13.73 -18.34
C ILE A 314 4.15 14.88 -17.73
N PHE A 315 4.47 15.31 -16.51
CA PHE A 315 3.81 16.43 -15.82
C PHE A 315 4.74 17.63 -15.70
N ASP A 316 4.19 18.83 -15.54
CA ASP A 316 4.95 20.08 -15.53
C ASP A 316 5.76 20.29 -14.24
N ALA A 317 5.38 19.63 -13.13
CA ALA A 317 6.06 19.80 -11.85
C ALA A 317 7.52 19.25 -11.88
N PRO A 318 8.52 20.02 -11.47
CA PRO A 318 9.91 19.59 -11.48
C PRO A 318 10.18 18.57 -10.36
N VAL A 319 10.89 17.48 -10.68
CA VAL A 319 11.19 16.38 -9.73
C VAL A 319 12.14 16.76 -8.59
N ASN A 320 12.86 17.86 -8.72
CA ASN A 320 13.89 18.28 -7.75
C ASN A 320 13.35 19.29 -6.73
N THR A 321 12.12 19.77 -6.90
CA THR A 321 11.54 20.80 -6.04
C THR A 321 10.22 20.31 -5.47
N ASN A 322 10.27 19.86 -4.21
CA ASN A 322 9.05 19.45 -3.51
C ASN A 322 8.20 20.69 -3.18
N PRO A 323 6.97 20.83 -3.70
CA PRO A 323 6.11 21.95 -3.38
C PRO A 323 5.62 21.97 -1.92
N LEU A 324 5.73 20.84 -1.22
CA LEU A 324 5.39 20.66 0.20
C LEU A 324 6.61 20.11 0.96
N PRO A 325 7.70 20.89 1.13
CA PRO A 325 8.97 20.37 1.67
C PRO A 325 8.86 19.81 3.09
N TRP A 326 7.93 20.29 3.89
CA TRP A 326 7.64 19.80 5.23
C TRP A 326 7.11 18.34 5.25
N THR A 327 6.58 17.83 4.14
CA THR A 327 6.17 16.40 4.08
C THR A 327 7.34 15.45 4.18
N GLN A 328 8.57 15.88 3.89
CA GLN A 328 9.74 15.00 3.84
C GLN A 328 10.05 14.36 5.19
N HIS A 329 9.93 15.10 6.29
CA HIS A 329 10.24 14.52 7.60
C HIS A 329 9.19 13.50 8.06
N TRP A 330 7.92 13.65 7.66
CA TRP A 330 6.87 12.68 7.92
C TRP A 330 7.01 11.39 7.10
N LEU A 331 7.55 11.52 5.88
CA LEU A 331 7.77 10.41 4.96
C LEU A 331 9.15 9.75 5.13
N SER A 332 10.02 10.33 5.97
CA SER A 332 11.35 9.78 6.24
C SER A 332 11.28 8.68 7.29
N SER A 333 11.84 7.53 6.96
CA SER A 333 12.02 6.44 7.94
C SER A 333 13.12 6.74 8.96
N SER A 334 14.00 7.72 8.68
CA SER A 334 15.04 8.15 9.63
C SER A 334 14.39 8.99 10.74
N GLY A 335 14.30 8.44 11.95
CA GLY A 335 13.70 9.11 13.11
C GLY A 335 12.27 8.66 13.44
N LEU A 336 11.64 7.81 12.65
CA LEU A 336 10.50 7.05 13.11
C LEU A 336 11.01 6.05 14.15
N GLN A 337 10.38 6.06 15.31
CA GLN A 337 10.71 5.13 16.39
C GLN A 337 10.62 3.71 15.81
N VAL A 338 11.75 3.04 15.85
CA VAL A 338 11.84 1.62 15.59
C VAL A 338 10.93 0.91 16.60
N ALA A 339 10.33 -0.19 16.22
CA ALA A 339 9.45 -0.93 17.13
C ALA A 339 10.12 -1.13 18.49
N PRO A 340 9.37 -1.23 19.61
CA PRO A 340 9.94 -1.40 20.96
C PRO A 340 10.99 -2.50 21.07
N GLN A 341 10.93 -3.51 20.20
CA GLN A 341 11.91 -4.60 20.09
C GLN A 341 13.26 -4.19 19.47
N GLU A 342 13.37 -2.98 18.90
CA GLU A 342 14.61 -2.45 18.31
C GLU A 342 15.23 -1.31 19.14
N THR A 343 14.57 -0.80 20.19
CA THR A 343 15.22 -0.01 21.21
C THR A 343 16.07 -0.96 22.04
N GLU A 344 17.38 -0.69 22.15
CA GLU A 344 18.19 -1.35 23.17
C GLU A 344 17.43 -1.26 24.49
N VAL A 345 17.11 -2.42 25.05
CA VAL A 345 16.33 -2.53 26.28
C VAL A 345 17.24 -2.15 27.45
N GLU A 346 17.38 -0.85 27.70
CA GLU A 346 18.02 -0.39 28.95
C GLU A 346 17.13 -0.62 30.18
N SER A 347 15.84 -0.90 29.97
CA SER A 347 14.94 -1.34 31.04
C SER A 347 13.82 -2.22 30.49
N TYR A 348 13.96 -3.53 30.64
CA TYR A 348 12.83 -4.44 30.62
C TYR A 348 11.90 -4.08 31.77
N VAL A 349 10.81 -3.40 31.52
CA VAL A 349 9.74 -3.27 32.52
C VAL A 349 9.06 -4.64 32.58
N ILE A 350 9.60 -5.50 33.43
CA ILE A 350 8.96 -6.75 33.82
C ILE A 350 7.61 -6.37 34.42
N GLY A 351 6.52 -6.66 33.70
CA GLY A 351 5.15 -6.35 34.10
C GLY A 351 4.37 -5.45 33.13
N GLY A 352 4.97 -4.98 32.03
CA GLY A 352 4.29 -4.19 30.99
C GLY A 352 3.52 -5.02 29.97
N ILE A 353 3.68 -6.33 29.95
CA ILE A 353 2.87 -7.24 29.13
C ILE A 353 1.63 -7.56 29.96
N LYS A 354 0.50 -6.94 29.64
CA LYS A 354 -0.80 -7.53 30.00
C LYS A 354 -0.85 -8.91 29.34
N GLN A 355 -0.71 -9.94 30.15
CA GLN A 355 -1.09 -11.30 29.73
C GLN A 355 -2.61 -11.34 29.71
N ASP A 356 -3.20 -11.01 28.56
CA ASP A 356 -4.64 -11.18 28.30
C ASP A 356 -4.97 -12.64 27.90
N VAL A 357 -4.06 -13.57 28.15
CA VAL A 357 -4.34 -15.01 28.02
C VAL A 357 -4.87 -15.46 29.37
N ASP A 358 -6.20 -15.61 29.44
CA ASP A 358 -6.86 -16.31 30.54
C ASP A 358 -6.29 -17.74 30.61
N GLU A 359 -5.76 -18.14 31.75
CA GLU A 359 -5.23 -19.51 31.98
C GLU A 359 -6.31 -20.58 31.68
N ASP A 360 -7.59 -20.19 31.66
CA ASP A 360 -8.71 -21.07 31.35
C ASP A 360 -9.04 -21.15 29.84
N ALA A 361 -8.45 -20.29 29.00
CA ALA A 361 -8.74 -20.26 27.54
C ALA A 361 -8.30 -21.52 26.80
N LEU A 362 -7.44 -22.35 27.39
CA LEU A 362 -6.99 -23.63 26.82
C LEU A 362 -7.51 -24.85 27.61
N LYS A 363 -8.34 -24.67 28.63
CA LYS A 363 -9.01 -25.79 29.34
C LYS A 363 -10.05 -26.41 28.43
N GLY A 364 -9.72 -27.49 27.79
CA GLY A 364 -10.57 -28.26 26.88
C GLY A 364 -9.91 -28.71 25.60
N PHE A 365 -8.68 -28.26 25.34
CA PHE A 365 -7.83 -28.83 24.29
C PHE A 365 -6.91 -29.88 24.91
N SER A 366 -7.24 -31.17 24.73
CA SER A 366 -6.29 -32.26 24.89
C SER A 366 -5.64 -32.53 23.54
N LEU A 367 -4.32 -32.55 23.49
CA LEU A 367 -3.52 -33.07 22.38
C LEU A 367 -3.74 -34.55 22.26
#